data_e1e30ea8c30328ea3737ef21b19364f0
#
_entry.id   e1e30ea8c30328ea3737ef21b19364f0
#
_cell.length_a   1.000
_cell.length_b   1.000
_cell.length_c   1.000
_cell.angle_alpha   90.00
_cell.angle_beta   90.00
_cell.angle_gamma   90.00
#
_symmetry.space_group_name_H-M   'P 1'
#
loop_
_entity.id
_entity.type
_entity.pdbx_description
1 polymer ?
#
loop_
_entity_poly.entity_id
_entity_poly.type
_entity_poly.pdbx_seq_one_letter_code
_entity_poly.pdbx_strand_id
1 'polypeptide(L)'
;MNNFGVGFADEYKMSFIMNNSPLLIKSKEFALQIIKVCNTVKQTRKETVLTNQLIRSGTSIGANIREAFYASSKADFIAKLHIALKECSESEYWLELLIESGYYDDKSVLDKCVEVKKLLISSLNTAKQNNE
;
A
#
# COMPACT_ATOMS: atom_id res chain seq x y z
N MET A 1 15.46 5.01 -15.87
CA MET A 1 16.42 5.57 -14.91
C MET A 1 16.49 4.71 -13.67
N ASN A 2 17.67 4.54 -13.15
CA ASN A 2 17.89 3.68 -11.99
C ASN A 2 18.22 4.55 -10.76
N ASN A 3 17.41 4.47 -9.73
CA ASN A 3 17.58 5.24 -8.50
C ASN A 3 18.13 4.41 -7.34
N PHE A 4 18.64 3.24 -7.65
CA PHE A 4 19.20 2.36 -6.63
C PHE A 4 20.56 2.87 -6.19
N GLY A 5 20.83 2.86 -4.89
CA GLY A 5 22.08 3.40 -4.36
C GLY A 5 22.07 4.93 -4.28
N VAL A 6 21.05 5.47 -3.68
CA VAL A 6 20.80 6.92 -3.66
C VAL A 6 21.88 7.68 -2.91
N GLY A 7 22.51 8.68 -3.55
CA GLY A 7 23.42 9.63 -2.93
C GLY A 7 22.70 10.92 -2.55
N PHE A 8 23.45 11.92 -2.06
CA PHE A 8 22.86 13.16 -1.55
C PHE A 8 22.03 13.90 -2.60
N ALA A 9 22.62 14.11 -3.82
CA ALA A 9 21.90 14.79 -4.90
C ALA A 9 20.70 13.95 -5.37
N ASP A 10 20.85 12.62 -5.31
CA ASP A 10 19.79 11.70 -5.71
C ASP A 10 18.66 11.68 -4.67
N GLU A 11 18.96 11.94 -3.41
CA GLU A 11 17.92 12.02 -2.38
C GLU A 11 16.96 13.16 -2.64
N TYR A 12 17.47 14.31 -3.11
CA TYR A 12 16.62 15.44 -3.47
C TYR A 12 15.70 15.05 -4.63
N LYS A 13 16.26 14.42 -5.65
CA LYS A 13 15.50 13.95 -6.81
C LYS A 13 14.50 12.86 -6.40
N MET A 14 14.90 11.96 -5.52
CA MET A 14 14.01 10.91 -5.03
C MET A 14 12.82 11.49 -4.27
N SER A 15 13.05 12.52 -3.46
CA SER A 15 11.98 13.18 -2.73
C SER A 15 10.95 13.76 -3.70
N PHE A 16 11.40 14.38 -4.79
CA PHE A 16 10.50 14.90 -5.82
C PHE A 16 9.70 13.78 -6.47
N ILE A 17 10.37 12.67 -6.84
CA ILE A 17 9.71 11.52 -7.46
C ILE A 17 8.64 10.95 -6.53
N MET A 18 8.98 10.77 -5.26
CA MET A 18 8.05 10.19 -4.28
C MET A 18 6.84 11.08 -4.06
N ASN A 19 7.03 12.40 -4.02
CA ASN A 19 5.93 13.34 -3.82
C ASN A 19 4.97 13.37 -5.00
N ASN A 20 5.39 12.87 -6.17
CA ASN A 20 4.59 12.88 -7.39
C ASN A 20 4.19 11.47 -7.84
N SER A 21 4.54 10.43 -7.09
CA SER A 21 4.21 9.06 -7.44
C SER A 21 2.77 8.74 -7.09
N PRO A 22 1.92 8.40 -8.08
CA PRO A 22 0.55 7.98 -7.77
C PRO A 22 0.52 6.79 -6.82
N LEU A 23 1.47 5.87 -6.95
CA LEU A 23 1.54 4.69 -6.10
C LEU A 23 1.73 5.05 -4.63
N LEU A 24 2.66 5.97 -4.34
CA LEU A 24 2.91 6.43 -2.97
C LEU A 24 1.76 7.28 -2.45
N ILE A 25 1.23 8.18 -3.29
CA ILE A 25 0.13 9.05 -2.90
C ILE A 25 -1.11 8.22 -2.55
N LYS A 26 -1.49 7.31 -3.43
CA LYS A 26 -2.71 6.53 -3.25
C LYS A 26 -2.59 5.52 -2.10
N SER A 27 -1.42 4.92 -1.93
CA SER A 27 -1.23 3.99 -0.82
C SER A 27 -1.25 4.69 0.53
N LYS A 28 -0.75 5.94 0.59
CA LYS A 28 -0.82 6.72 1.83
C LYS A 28 -2.24 7.15 2.12
N GLU A 29 -2.98 7.61 1.11
CA GLU A 29 -4.39 7.94 1.27
C GLU A 29 -5.19 6.75 1.78
N PHE A 30 -4.92 5.57 1.22
CA PHE A 30 -5.58 4.35 1.65
C PHE A 30 -5.24 4.02 3.11
N ALA A 31 -3.97 4.15 3.50
CA ALA A 31 -3.56 3.88 4.88
C ALA A 31 -4.29 4.80 5.86
N LEU A 32 -4.40 6.09 5.53
CA LEU A 32 -5.13 7.04 6.37
C LEU A 32 -6.60 6.66 6.48
N GLN A 33 -7.20 6.21 5.39
CA GLN A 33 -8.59 5.78 5.40
C GLN A 33 -8.77 4.51 6.25
N ILE A 34 -7.83 3.59 6.18
CA ILE A 34 -7.86 2.37 6.98
C ILE A 34 -7.78 2.69 8.48
N ILE A 35 -6.96 3.66 8.85
CA ILE A 35 -6.88 4.10 10.25
C ILE A 35 -8.26 4.58 10.71
N LYS A 36 -8.96 5.36 9.90
CA LYS A 36 -10.30 5.85 10.23
C LYS A 36 -11.31 4.71 10.36
N VAL A 37 -11.28 3.77 9.41
CA VAL A 37 -12.18 2.61 9.44
C VAL A 37 -11.96 1.82 10.74
N CYS A 38 -10.71 1.51 11.06
CA CYS A 38 -10.39 0.72 12.24
C CYS A 38 -10.81 1.43 13.53
N ASN A 39 -10.58 2.74 13.62
CA ASN A 39 -11.00 3.50 14.79
C ASN A 39 -12.52 3.50 14.93
N THR A 40 -13.25 3.68 13.84
CA THR A 40 -14.71 3.68 13.86
C THR A 40 -15.24 2.32 14.34
N VAL A 41 -14.73 1.23 13.75
CA VAL A 41 -15.21 -0.11 14.11
C VAL A 41 -14.87 -0.45 15.57
N LYS A 42 -13.65 -0.13 16.01
CA LYS A 42 -13.26 -0.38 17.40
C LYS A 42 -14.15 0.37 18.38
N GLN A 43 -14.46 1.63 18.09
CA GLN A 43 -15.25 2.46 19.01
C GLN A 43 -16.72 2.10 19.00
N THR A 44 -17.30 1.85 17.82
CA THR A 44 -18.75 1.65 17.70
C THR A 44 -19.16 0.20 17.82
N ARG A 45 -18.31 -0.73 17.47
CA ARG A 45 -18.65 -2.15 17.42
C ARG A 45 -17.82 -3.00 18.37
N LYS A 46 -16.82 -2.42 19.01
CA LYS A 46 -15.92 -3.12 19.97
C LYS A 46 -15.21 -4.31 19.35
N GLU A 47 -15.03 -4.28 18.04
CA GLU A 47 -14.30 -5.32 17.31
C GLU A 47 -12.82 -4.95 17.27
N THR A 48 -11.91 -5.84 17.67
CA THR A 48 -10.49 -5.55 17.72
C THR A 48 -9.64 -6.57 16.97
N VAL A 49 -10.14 -7.77 16.75
CA VAL A 49 -9.36 -8.85 16.15
C VAL A 49 -9.13 -8.56 14.66
N LEU A 50 -10.20 -8.33 13.91
CA LEU A 50 -10.11 -8.05 12.47
C LEU A 50 -9.49 -6.68 12.22
N THR A 51 -9.85 -5.68 13.03
CA THR A 51 -9.30 -4.34 12.85
C THR A 51 -7.81 -4.30 13.11
N ASN A 52 -7.30 -5.09 14.06
CA ASN A 52 -5.85 -5.17 14.29
C ASN A 52 -5.11 -5.76 13.08
N GLN A 53 -5.70 -6.77 12.44
CA GLN A 53 -5.14 -7.33 11.22
C GLN A 53 -5.18 -6.31 10.08
N LEU A 54 -6.28 -5.61 9.94
CA LEU A 54 -6.46 -4.63 8.87
C LEU A 54 -5.50 -3.44 9.02
N ILE A 55 -5.35 -2.91 10.24
CA ILE A 55 -4.45 -1.77 10.45
C ILE A 55 -3.01 -2.16 10.12
N ARG A 56 -2.60 -3.36 10.49
CA ARG A 56 -1.26 -3.86 10.18
C ARG A 56 -1.06 -3.98 8.67
N SER A 57 -1.95 -4.69 7.98
CA SER A 57 -1.78 -4.92 6.54
C SER A 57 -1.98 -3.64 5.74
N GLY A 58 -2.98 -2.84 6.08
CA GLY A 58 -3.32 -1.63 5.33
C GLY A 58 -2.25 -0.56 5.40
N THR A 59 -1.53 -0.46 6.53
CA THR A 59 -0.44 0.50 6.67
C THR A 59 0.88 -0.04 6.12
N SER A 60 1.01 -1.36 6.01
CA SER A 60 2.23 -1.98 5.47
C SER A 60 2.37 -1.79 3.97
N ILE A 61 1.28 -1.57 3.25
CA ILE A 61 1.32 -1.38 1.79
C ILE A 61 2.22 -0.20 1.45
N GLY A 62 1.89 0.97 1.95
CA GLY A 62 2.65 2.19 1.65
C GLY A 62 4.05 2.14 2.22
N ALA A 63 4.23 1.51 3.38
CA ALA A 63 5.56 1.35 3.97
C ALA A 63 6.49 0.57 3.04
N ASN A 64 6.01 -0.54 2.49
CA ASN A 64 6.81 -1.34 1.57
C ASN A 64 7.04 -0.66 0.23
N ILE A 65 6.07 0.09 -0.25
CA ILE A 65 6.25 0.88 -1.48
C ILE A 65 7.34 1.93 -1.26
N ARG A 66 7.32 2.62 -0.12
CA ARG A 66 8.35 3.60 0.20
C ARG A 66 9.73 2.96 0.26
N GLU A 67 9.83 1.79 0.88
CA GLU A 67 11.10 1.05 0.93
C GLU A 67 11.56 0.66 -0.47
N ALA A 68 10.64 0.33 -1.37
CA ALA A 68 10.99 -0.02 -2.74
C ALA A 68 11.71 1.14 -3.44
N PHE A 69 11.29 2.38 -3.19
CA PHE A 69 11.91 3.55 -3.79
C PHE A 69 13.35 3.78 -3.31
N TYR A 70 13.72 3.18 -2.19
CA TYR A 70 15.08 3.22 -1.64
C TYR A 70 15.80 1.89 -1.78
N ALA A 71 15.29 1.01 -2.63
CA ALA A 71 15.88 -0.30 -2.83
C ALA A 71 17.29 -0.21 -3.39
N SER A 72 18.14 -1.18 -3.05
CA SER A 72 19.52 -1.21 -3.46
C SER A 72 19.71 -1.80 -4.86
N SER A 73 18.68 -2.43 -5.42
CA SER A 73 18.72 -3.06 -6.73
C SER A 73 17.33 -3.14 -7.30
N LYS A 74 17.23 -3.41 -8.61
CA LYS A 74 15.95 -3.63 -9.26
C LYS A 74 15.25 -4.86 -8.70
N ALA A 75 16.00 -5.91 -8.41
CA ALA A 75 15.43 -7.12 -7.82
C ALA A 75 14.81 -6.82 -6.45
N ASP A 76 15.48 -6.00 -5.64
CA ASP A 76 14.96 -5.59 -4.33
C ASP A 76 13.73 -4.70 -4.49
N PHE A 77 13.73 -3.79 -5.45
CA PHE A 77 12.58 -2.95 -5.78
C PHE A 77 11.36 -3.83 -6.08
N ILE A 78 11.52 -4.80 -6.98
CA ILE A 78 10.44 -5.71 -7.36
C ILE A 78 9.97 -6.52 -6.16
N ALA A 79 10.91 -7.01 -5.34
CA ALA A 79 10.59 -7.80 -4.16
C ALA A 79 9.74 -7.00 -3.17
N LYS A 80 10.08 -5.73 -2.94
CA LYS A 80 9.32 -4.87 -2.03
C LYS A 80 7.91 -4.59 -2.55
N LEU A 81 7.78 -4.38 -3.87
CA LEU A 81 6.46 -4.18 -4.46
C LEU A 81 5.60 -5.45 -4.38
N HIS A 82 6.20 -6.62 -4.49
CA HIS A 82 5.48 -7.88 -4.30
C HIS A 82 4.96 -8.02 -2.87
N ILE A 83 5.76 -7.62 -1.89
CA ILE A 83 5.31 -7.64 -0.48
C ILE A 83 4.12 -6.68 -0.33
N ALA A 84 4.22 -5.48 -0.90
CA ALA A 84 3.12 -4.51 -0.85
C ALA A 84 1.84 -5.08 -1.49
N LEU A 85 1.97 -5.78 -2.60
CA LEU A 85 0.83 -6.39 -3.28
C LEU A 85 0.17 -7.47 -2.42
N LYS A 86 0.96 -8.29 -1.73
CA LYS A 86 0.44 -9.30 -0.82
C LYS A 86 -0.31 -8.64 0.34
N GLU A 87 0.24 -7.57 0.92
CA GLU A 87 -0.42 -6.84 2.00
C GLU A 87 -1.71 -6.19 1.53
N CYS A 88 -1.73 -5.71 0.28
CA CYS A 88 -2.93 -5.13 -0.31
C CYS A 88 -4.02 -6.19 -0.46
N SER A 89 -3.66 -7.38 -0.94
CA SER A 89 -4.60 -8.50 -1.07
C SER A 89 -5.13 -8.93 0.31
N GLU A 90 -4.28 -8.96 1.31
CA GLU A 90 -4.69 -9.29 2.68
C GLU A 90 -5.65 -8.23 3.22
N SER A 91 -5.37 -6.95 2.98
CA SER A 91 -6.24 -5.85 3.41
C SER A 91 -7.62 -5.94 2.77
N GLU A 92 -7.66 -6.29 1.49
CA GLU A 92 -8.92 -6.49 0.79
C GLU A 92 -9.75 -7.58 1.47
N TYR A 93 -9.12 -8.66 1.87
CA TYR A 93 -9.79 -9.75 2.55
C TYR A 93 -10.37 -9.31 3.91
N TRP A 94 -9.58 -8.61 4.71
CA TRP A 94 -10.08 -8.13 6.01
C TRP A 94 -11.24 -7.14 5.84
N LEU A 95 -11.17 -6.28 4.82
CA LEU A 95 -12.26 -5.36 4.53
C LEU A 95 -13.52 -6.11 4.11
N GLU A 96 -13.39 -7.13 3.27
CA GLU A 96 -14.53 -7.96 2.88
C GLU A 96 -15.18 -8.59 4.10
N LEU A 97 -14.38 -9.12 5.02
CA LEU A 97 -14.92 -9.73 6.23
C LEU A 97 -15.66 -8.71 7.11
N LEU A 98 -15.08 -7.52 7.28
CA LEU A 98 -15.73 -6.48 8.09
C LEU A 98 -17.05 -6.04 7.48
N ILE A 99 -17.10 -5.91 6.16
CA ILE A 99 -18.30 -5.43 5.47
C ILE A 99 -19.36 -6.55 5.45
N GLU A 100 -18.98 -7.75 5.06
CA GLU A 100 -19.94 -8.84 4.92
C GLU A 100 -20.48 -9.33 6.24
N SER A 101 -19.71 -9.18 7.33
CA SER A 101 -20.18 -9.52 8.67
C SER A 101 -20.96 -8.37 9.35
N GLY A 102 -21.09 -7.23 8.67
CA GLY A 102 -21.90 -6.12 9.17
C GLY A 102 -21.21 -5.18 10.14
N TYR A 103 -19.90 -5.29 10.32
CA TYR A 103 -19.16 -4.37 11.20
C TYR A 103 -18.93 -3.02 10.56
N TYR A 104 -18.93 -2.94 9.23
CA TYR A 104 -18.69 -1.70 8.51
C TYR A 104 -19.54 -1.73 7.24
N ASP A 105 -20.13 -0.59 6.85
CA ASP A 105 -21.09 -0.58 5.75
C ASP A 105 -20.68 0.26 4.53
N ASP A 106 -19.58 1.00 4.61
CA ASP A 106 -19.13 1.83 3.48
C ASP A 106 -18.21 1.02 2.58
N LYS A 107 -18.76 0.58 1.44
CA LYS A 107 -18.04 -0.26 0.49
C LYS A 107 -17.02 0.51 -0.36
N SER A 108 -17.03 1.84 -0.32
CA SER A 108 -16.12 2.65 -1.13
C SER A 108 -14.65 2.39 -0.78
N VAL A 109 -14.38 1.95 0.45
CA VAL A 109 -13.02 1.63 0.87
C VAL A 109 -12.46 0.44 0.08
N LEU A 110 -13.30 -0.50 -0.33
CA LEU A 110 -12.87 -1.60 -1.19
C LEU A 110 -12.42 -1.11 -2.55
N ASP A 111 -13.12 -0.12 -3.11
CA ASP A 111 -12.73 0.46 -4.40
C ASP A 111 -11.36 1.11 -4.31
N LYS A 112 -11.06 1.77 -3.19
CA LYS A 112 -9.75 2.36 -2.95
C LYS A 112 -8.67 1.28 -2.86
N CYS A 113 -8.98 0.18 -2.20
CA CYS A 113 -8.05 -0.95 -2.10
C CYS A 113 -7.74 -1.52 -3.48
N VAL A 114 -8.77 -1.71 -4.31
CA VAL A 114 -8.62 -2.23 -5.67
C VAL A 114 -7.80 -1.24 -6.53
N GLU A 115 -8.00 0.05 -6.33
CA GLU A 115 -7.21 1.06 -7.06
C GLU A 115 -5.72 0.92 -6.75
N VAL A 116 -5.36 0.78 -5.49
CA VAL A 116 -3.97 0.58 -5.09
C VAL A 116 -3.43 -0.73 -5.66
N LYS A 117 -4.23 -1.79 -5.62
CA LYS A 117 -3.85 -3.09 -6.17
C LYS A 117 -3.50 -2.98 -7.66
N LYS A 118 -4.35 -2.30 -8.43
CA LYS A 118 -4.11 -2.12 -9.86
C LYS A 118 -2.84 -1.33 -10.13
N LEU A 119 -2.57 -0.29 -9.35
CA LEU A 119 -1.35 0.48 -9.48
C LEU A 119 -0.11 -0.37 -9.18
N LEU A 120 -0.18 -1.22 -8.17
CA LEU A 120 0.91 -2.12 -7.83
C LEU A 120 1.18 -3.13 -8.96
N ILE A 121 0.13 -3.72 -9.49
CA ILE A 121 0.27 -4.69 -10.57
C ILE A 121 0.88 -4.03 -11.80
N SER A 122 0.40 -2.84 -12.15
CA SER A 122 0.93 -2.07 -13.27
C SER A 122 2.40 -1.73 -13.09
N SER A 123 2.77 -1.30 -11.89
CA SER A 123 4.16 -0.94 -11.57
C SER A 123 5.08 -2.17 -11.63
N LEU A 124 4.60 -3.31 -11.14
CA LEU A 124 5.35 -4.56 -11.21
C LEU A 124 5.55 -5.00 -12.66
N ASN A 125 4.52 -4.92 -13.46
CA ASN A 125 4.62 -5.30 -14.87
C ASN A 125 5.63 -4.41 -15.61
N THR A 126 5.57 -3.11 -15.37
CA THR A 126 6.52 -2.18 -15.97
C THR A 126 7.95 -2.47 -15.55
N ALA A 127 8.17 -2.71 -14.26
CA ALA A 127 9.51 -3.00 -13.74
C ALA A 127 10.07 -4.28 -14.35
N LYS A 128 9.25 -5.31 -14.50
CA LYS A 128 9.69 -6.59 -15.09
C LYS A 128 9.98 -6.47 -16.58
N GLN A 129 9.19 -5.67 -17.31
CA GLN A 129 9.41 -5.45 -18.73
C GLN A 129 10.72 -4.71 -19.00
N ASN A 130 11.11 -3.81 -18.10
CA ASN A 130 12.32 -3.02 -18.24
C ASN A 130 13.56 -3.75 -17.75
N ASN A 131 13.47 -5.06 -17.59
CA ASN A 131 14.53 -5.85 -17.02
C ASN A 131 15.58 -6.29 -18.05
N GLU A 132 15.31 -6.09 -19.32
CA GLU A 132 16.29 -6.41 -20.38
C GLU A 132 17.38 -5.32 -20.56
#